data_664375d245d118cc293d019fd2da29f6
#
_entry.id   664375d245d118cc293d019fd2da29f6
#
_cell.length_a   1.000
_cell.length_b   1.000
_cell.length_c   1.000
_cell.angle_alpha   90.00
_cell.angle_beta   90.00
_cell.angle_gamma   90.00
#
_symmetry.space_group_name_H-M   'P 1'
#
loop_
_entity.id
_entity.type
_entity.pdbx_description
1 polymer ?
#
loop_
_entity_poly.entity_id
_entity_poly.type
_entity_poly.pdbx_seq_one_letter_code
_entity_poly.pdbx_strand_id
1 'polypeptide(L)'
;GRAGGYMIALPKEDQMLLSKDDMKEQLAGLMGGRVAEEIIFNTQTTGASNDFEQATQMARAMVAEYGMSEKMGPMQYEGNHAMFGGQTTQKYISERTAYELDNEVRDLLNEARNKAADIIQSNRETHKLIAEALLKYETLDSVQIKSLYETGKMPEHTKHGEDDVHPLSYDEIKNKMNDQ
;
A
#
# COMPACT_ATOMS: atom_id res chain seq x y z
N GLY A 1 25.65 10.27 -26.40
CA GLY A 1 25.25 9.91 -25.70
C GLY A 1 24.32 9.88 -25.64
N ARG A 2 24.13 9.75 -25.62
CA ARG A 2 23.15 9.40 -25.47
C ARG A 2 22.98 8.49 -24.53
N ALA A 3 23.44 8.26 -24.30
CA ALA A 3 23.16 7.52 -23.35
C ALA A 3 22.91 7.82 -22.15
N GLY A 4 23.31 8.38 -22.45
CA GLY A 4 23.07 8.41 -21.42
C GLY A 4 22.75 8.28 -20.79
N GLY A 5 22.84 7.97 -20.98
CA GLY A 5 22.59 7.79 -20.17
C GLY A 5 22.25 7.26 -19.78
N TYR A 6 22.64 7.10 -19.76
CA TYR A 6 22.28 6.48 -19.19
C TYR A 6 22.02 6.17 -18.51
N MET A 7 22.18 6.45 -18.25
CA MET A 7 21.97 5.98 -17.47
C MET A 7 21.45 5.51 -17.06
N ILE A 8 21.68 5.37 -16.99
CA ILE A 8 21.14 4.59 -16.58
C ILE A 8 21.09 4.05 -15.80
N ALA A 9 21.62 4.01 -15.46
CA ALA A 9 21.62 3.39 -14.83
C ALA A 9 21.50 2.98 -13.89
N LEU A 10 21.71 2.73 -13.48
CA LEU A 10 21.54 2.16 -12.57
C LEU A 10 20.79 1.98 -11.72
N PRO A 11 21.11 2.00 -11.21
CA PRO A 11 20.52 1.78 -9.93
C PRO A 11 19.33 1.03 -10.01
N LYS A 12 19.27 0.59 -10.94
CA LYS A 12 18.18 -0.08 -11.28
C LYS A 12 18.21 -1.44 -10.93
N GLU A 13 19.34 -1.96 -10.72
CA GLU A 13 19.46 -3.31 -10.28
C GLU A 13 18.75 -3.53 -8.98
N ASP A 14 18.66 -2.54 -8.14
CA ASP A 14 17.91 -2.63 -6.90
C ASP A 14 16.41 -2.72 -7.12
N GLN A 15 15.96 -2.36 -8.29
CA GLN A 15 14.56 -2.36 -8.65
C GLN A 15 14.11 -3.65 -9.29
N MET A 16 15.07 -4.52 -9.64
CA MET A 16 14.78 -5.62 -10.49
C MET A 16 14.37 -6.89 -9.81
N LEU A 17 14.77 -7.07 -8.58
CA LEU A 17 14.53 -8.30 -7.84
C LEU A 17 13.74 -8.01 -6.59
N LEU A 18 12.45 -8.26 -6.67
CA LEU A 18 11.58 -8.27 -5.51
C LEU A 18 11.28 -9.72 -5.14
N SER A 19 11.46 -10.04 -3.87
CA SER A 19 11.06 -11.34 -3.35
C SER A 19 9.54 -11.43 -3.23
N LYS A 20 9.04 -12.65 -3.08
CA LYS A 20 7.63 -12.88 -2.78
C LYS A 20 7.21 -12.17 -1.50
N ASP A 21 8.04 -12.16 -0.48
CA ASP A 21 7.75 -11.49 0.79
C ASP A 21 7.71 -9.97 0.63
N ASP A 22 8.63 -9.38 -0.16
CA ASP A 22 8.59 -7.96 -0.48
C ASP A 22 7.28 -7.56 -1.16
N MET A 23 6.85 -8.36 -2.13
CA MET A 23 5.60 -8.11 -2.84
C MET A 23 4.39 -8.26 -1.92
N LYS A 24 4.39 -9.24 -1.02
CA LYS A 24 3.33 -9.38 -0.02
C LYS A 24 3.25 -8.18 0.93
N GLU A 25 4.38 -7.62 1.33
CA GLU A 25 4.41 -6.41 2.13
C GLU A 25 3.85 -5.20 1.38
N GLN A 26 4.17 -5.07 0.10
CA GLN A 26 3.60 -4.02 -0.74
C GLN A 26 2.08 -4.17 -0.89
N LEU A 27 1.60 -5.40 -1.07
CA LEU A 27 0.16 -5.67 -1.11
C LEU A 27 -0.53 -5.23 0.18
N ALA A 28 0.06 -5.55 1.34
CA ALA A 28 -0.49 -5.13 2.63
C ALA A 28 -0.51 -3.60 2.76
N GLY A 29 0.52 -2.92 2.27
CA GLY A 29 0.57 -1.46 2.22
C GLY A 29 -0.55 -0.87 1.37
N LEU A 30 -0.81 -1.44 0.19
CA LEU A 30 -1.90 -1.00 -0.69
C LEU A 30 -3.29 -1.23 -0.06
N MET A 31 -3.45 -2.27 0.75
CA MET A 31 -4.70 -2.55 1.46
C MET A 31 -4.90 -1.66 2.69
N GLY A 32 -3.85 -1.03 3.18
CA GLY A 32 -3.84 -0.30 4.44
C GLY A 32 -4.88 0.80 4.52
N GLY A 33 -5.05 1.59 3.46
CA GLY A 33 -6.00 2.70 3.42
C GLY A 33 -7.45 2.24 3.62
N ARG A 34 -7.87 1.23 2.86
CA ARG A 34 -9.23 0.66 2.99
C ARG A 34 -9.45 0.05 4.36
N VAL A 35 -8.47 -0.70 4.86
CA VAL A 35 -8.58 -1.35 6.17
C VAL A 35 -8.64 -0.32 7.29
N ALA A 36 -7.86 0.76 7.19
CA ALA A 36 -7.92 1.87 8.13
C ALA A 36 -9.30 2.54 8.14
N GLU A 37 -9.89 2.78 6.97
CA GLU A 37 -11.26 3.30 6.90
C GLU A 37 -12.25 2.37 7.63
N GLU A 38 -12.17 1.07 7.38
CA GLU A 38 -13.08 0.09 7.97
C GLU A 38 -12.93 0.00 9.49
N ILE A 39 -11.69 -0.07 9.99
CA ILE A 39 -11.42 -0.31 11.41
C ILE A 39 -11.57 0.97 12.23
N ILE A 40 -11.05 2.08 11.76
CA ILE A 40 -10.99 3.33 12.53
C ILE A 40 -12.27 4.14 12.36
N PHE A 41 -12.77 4.26 11.13
CA PHE A 41 -13.94 5.09 10.80
C PHE A 41 -15.22 4.29 10.55
N ASN A 42 -15.15 2.96 10.58
CA ASN A 42 -16.27 2.07 10.34
C ASN A 42 -17.05 2.41 9.03
N THR A 43 -16.31 2.71 7.99
CA THR A 43 -16.87 3.09 6.69
C THR A 43 -16.07 2.50 5.54
N GLN A 44 -16.62 2.57 4.35
CA GLN A 44 -15.95 2.24 3.10
C GLN A 44 -16.27 3.33 2.08
N THR A 45 -15.23 3.89 1.48
CA THR A 45 -15.38 4.91 0.45
C THR A 45 -14.77 4.46 -0.87
N THR A 46 -14.99 5.24 -1.92
CA THR A 46 -14.39 4.99 -3.23
C THR A 46 -12.90 5.35 -3.30
N GLY A 47 -12.35 5.96 -2.23
CA GLY A 47 -10.96 6.42 -2.20
C GLY A 47 -9.91 5.32 -2.36
N ALA A 48 -10.24 4.08 -2.01
CA ALA A 48 -9.33 2.95 -2.13
C ALA A 48 -9.32 2.28 -3.52
N SER A 49 -10.08 2.78 -4.51
CA SER A 49 -10.23 2.08 -5.80
C SER A 49 -8.92 1.94 -6.56
N ASN A 50 -8.06 2.96 -6.54
CA ASN A 50 -6.76 2.90 -7.20
C ASN A 50 -5.81 1.91 -6.51
N ASP A 51 -5.83 1.85 -5.18
CA ASP A 51 -5.05 0.88 -4.42
C ASP A 51 -5.48 -0.55 -4.70
N PHE A 52 -6.79 -0.80 -4.82
CA PHE A 52 -7.31 -2.10 -5.20
C PHE A 52 -6.89 -2.51 -6.61
N GLU A 53 -6.90 -1.58 -7.55
CA GLU A 53 -6.45 -1.85 -8.91
C GLU A 53 -4.98 -2.25 -8.93
N GLN A 54 -4.11 -1.49 -8.28
CA GLN A 54 -2.69 -1.79 -8.18
C GLN A 54 -2.43 -3.12 -7.46
N ALA A 55 -3.12 -3.35 -6.35
CA ALA A 55 -2.98 -4.59 -5.60
C ALA A 55 -3.42 -5.81 -6.42
N THR A 56 -4.52 -5.69 -7.16
CA THR A 56 -5.01 -6.77 -8.03
C THR A 56 -4.01 -7.08 -9.14
N GLN A 57 -3.48 -6.07 -9.78
CA GLN A 57 -2.46 -6.23 -10.83
C GLN A 57 -1.20 -6.90 -10.28
N MET A 58 -0.74 -6.48 -9.12
CA MET A 58 0.44 -7.06 -8.47
C MET A 58 0.21 -8.51 -8.06
N ALA A 59 -0.90 -8.82 -7.42
CA ALA A 59 -1.22 -10.19 -7.02
C ALA A 59 -1.36 -11.11 -8.24
N ARG A 60 -1.96 -10.61 -9.31
CA ARG A 60 -2.08 -11.36 -10.55
C ARG A 60 -0.71 -11.64 -11.19
N ALA A 61 0.18 -10.66 -11.21
CA ALA A 61 1.54 -10.86 -11.70
C ALA A 61 2.30 -11.90 -10.87
N MET A 62 2.16 -11.88 -9.56
CA MET A 62 2.78 -12.88 -8.68
C MET A 62 2.37 -14.30 -9.05
N VAL A 63 1.09 -14.51 -9.27
CA VAL A 63 0.54 -15.84 -9.56
C VAL A 63 0.73 -16.25 -11.02
N ALA A 64 0.40 -15.36 -11.95
CA ALA A 64 0.30 -15.69 -13.37
C ALA A 64 1.60 -15.48 -14.15
N GLU A 65 2.47 -14.58 -13.69
CA GLU A 65 3.68 -14.20 -14.41
C GLU A 65 4.95 -14.68 -13.72
N TYR A 66 5.06 -14.51 -12.40
CA TYR A 66 6.30 -14.77 -11.67
C TYR A 66 6.37 -16.17 -11.02
N GLY A 67 5.34 -16.98 -11.16
CA GLY A 67 5.35 -18.34 -10.60
C GLY A 67 5.46 -18.41 -9.09
N MET A 68 4.91 -17.42 -8.39
CA MET A 68 5.01 -17.31 -6.93
C MET A 68 3.88 -18.02 -6.16
N SER A 69 3.02 -18.76 -6.84
CA SER A 69 2.00 -19.59 -6.21
C SER A 69 2.42 -21.07 -6.26
N GLU A 70 2.49 -21.70 -5.11
CA GLU A 70 2.79 -23.15 -5.05
C GLU A 70 1.72 -23.97 -5.76
N LYS A 71 0.45 -23.58 -5.60
CA LYS A 71 -0.68 -24.29 -6.20
C LYS A 71 -0.66 -24.23 -7.73
N MET A 72 -0.35 -23.06 -8.28
CA MET A 72 -0.30 -22.84 -9.72
C MET A 72 1.03 -23.32 -10.34
N GLY A 73 2.05 -23.52 -9.53
CA GLY A 73 3.35 -24.01 -9.94
C GLY A 73 4.23 -22.97 -10.65
N PRO A 74 5.45 -23.40 -11.05
CA PRO A 74 6.43 -22.54 -11.69
C PRO A 74 6.13 -22.38 -13.19
N MET A 75 5.03 -21.75 -13.50
CA MET A 75 4.53 -21.64 -14.87
C MET A 75 4.03 -20.23 -15.13
N GLN A 76 4.32 -19.71 -16.30
CA GLN A 76 3.82 -18.42 -16.73
C GLN A 76 2.51 -18.59 -17.49
N TYR A 77 1.43 -18.08 -16.95
CA TYR A 77 0.10 -18.10 -17.55
C TYR A 77 -0.22 -16.83 -18.33
N GLU A 78 0.38 -15.72 -17.93
CA GLU A 78 0.24 -14.42 -18.57
C GLU A 78 1.60 -13.75 -18.63
N GLY A 79 1.82 -12.90 -19.63
CA GLY A 79 3.02 -12.08 -19.72
C GLY A 79 2.66 -10.62 -19.94
N ASN A 80 3.38 -9.75 -19.27
CA ASN A 80 3.25 -8.32 -19.48
C ASN A 80 4.41 -7.82 -20.32
N HIS A 81 4.14 -7.45 -21.55
CA HIS A 81 5.12 -6.90 -22.47
C HIS A 81 5.17 -5.36 -22.46
N ALA A 82 4.63 -4.74 -21.42
CA ALA A 82 4.61 -3.28 -21.29
C ALA A 82 6.01 -2.66 -21.37
N MET A 83 7.05 -3.37 -20.94
CA MET A 83 8.45 -2.93 -21.05
C MET A 83 8.92 -2.77 -22.48
N PHE A 84 8.28 -3.41 -23.42
CA PHE A 84 8.62 -3.37 -24.85
C PHE A 84 7.57 -2.61 -25.67
N GLY A 85 6.70 -1.84 -25.02
CA GLY A 85 5.64 -1.10 -25.68
C GLY A 85 4.54 -1.99 -26.23
N GLY A 86 4.50 -3.24 -25.85
CA GLY A 86 3.51 -4.20 -26.31
C GLY A 86 2.26 -4.25 -25.42
N GLN A 87 1.22 -4.83 -25.96
CA GLN A 87 0.01 -5.13 -25.21
C GLN A 87 0.24 -6.36 -24.33
N THR A 88 -0.48 -6.45 -23.23
CA THR A 88 -0.51 -7.65 -22.40
C THR A 88 -0.95 -8.84 -23.26
N THR A 89 -0.08 -9.83 -23.38
CA THR A 89 -0.41 -11.04 -24.11
C THR A 89 -1.02 -12.04 -23.15
N GLN A 90 -2.31 -12.26 -23.30
CA GLN A 90 -3.00 -13.29 -22.55
C GLN A 90 -2.79 -14.63 -23.23
N LYS A 91 -2.22 -15.59 -22.51
CA LYS A 91 -2.13 -16.96 -23.02
C LYS A 91 -3.48 -17.64 -22.89
N TYR A 92 -3.77 -18.54 -23.80
CA TYR A 92 -4.98 -19.35 -23.71
C TYR A 92 -4.83 -20.34 -22.57
N ILE A 93 -5.72 -20.26 -21.60
CA ILE A 93 -5.81 -21.17 -20.45
C ILE A 93 -7.23 -21.71 -20.36
N SER A 94 -7.38 -22.90 -19.77
CA SER A 94 -8.69 -23.48 -19.54
C SER A 94 -9.49 -22.66 -18.53
N GLU A 95 -10.81 -22.76 -18.57
CA GLU A 95 -11.69 -22.13 -17.59
C GLU A 95 -11.36 -22.59 -16.16
N ARG A 96 -10.99 -23.83 -16.00
CA ARG A 96 -10.57 -24.38 -14.70
C ARG A 96 -9.31 -23.69 -14.20
N THR A 97 -8.31 -23.52 -15.04
CA THR A 97 -7.07 -22.82 -14.68
C THR A 97 -7.34 -21.36 -14.39
N ALA A 98 -8.19 -20.69 -15.16
CA ALA A 98 -8.59 -19.32 -14.90
C ALA A 98 -9.27 -19.17 -13.52
N TYR A 99 -10.14 -20.12 -13.16
CA TYR A 99 -10.78 -20.16 -11.86
C TYR A 99 -9.76 -20.35 -10.73
N GLU A 100 -8.81 -21.26 -10.89
CA GLU A 100 -7.75 -21.47 -9.91
C GLU A 100 -6.85 -20.23 -9.75
N LEU A 101 -6.51 -19.56 -10.86
CA LEU A 101 -5.77 -18.27 -10.83
C LEU A 101 -6.53 -17.22 -10.04
N ASP A 102 -7.80 -17.05 -10.33
CA ASP A 102 -8.63 -16.05 -9.64
C ASP A 102 -8.71 -16.32 -8.14
N ASN A 103 -8.78 -17.57 -7.74
CA ASN A 103 -8.78 -17.95 -6.33
C ASN A 103 -7.44 -17.64 -5.65
N GLU A 104 -6.31 -17.94 -6.29
CA GLU A 104 -4.99 -17.63 -5.76
C GLU A 104 -4.77 -16.11 -5.64
N VAL A 105 -5.22 -15.33 -6.61
CA VAL A 105 -5.18 -13.86 -6.54
C VAL A 105 -6.02 -13.36 -5.37
N ARG A 106 -7.23 -13.87 -5.21
CA ARG A 106 -8.11 -13.49 -4.10
C ARG A 106 -7.50 -13.84 -2.76
N ASP A 107 -6.87 -15.01 -2.64
CA ASP A 107 -6.23 -15.45 -1.40
C ASP A 107 -5.06 -14.53 -1.02
N LEU A 108 -4.25 -14.11 -1.99
CA LEU A 108 -3.17 -13.14 -1.76
C LEU A 108 -3.72 -11.79 -1.27
N LEU A 109 -4.79 -11.31 -1.88
CA LEU A 109 -5.42 -10.05 -1.49
C LEU A 109 -6.04 -10.14 -0.09
N ASN A 110 -6.68 -11.25 0.23
CA ASN A 110 -7.24 -11.48 1.57
C ASN A 110 -6.13 -11.60 2.63
N GLU A 111 -5.05 -12.28 2.32
CA GLU A 111 -3.88 -12.37 3.20
C GLU A 111 -3.29 -10.98 3.47
N ALA A 112 -3.14 -10.17 2.42
CA ALA A 112 -2.66 -8.80 2.53
C ALA A 112 -3.58 -7.93 3.39
N ARG A 113 -4.90 -8.06 3.19
CA ARG A 113 -5.89 -7.37 3.99
C ARG A 113 -5.81 -7.76 5.47
N ASN A 114 -5.69 -9.05 5.75
CA ASN A 114 -5.59 -9.54 7.12
C ASN A 114 -4.30 -9.06 7.80
N LYS A 115 -3.18 -9.04 7.08
CA LYS A 115 -1.92 -8.52 7.58
C LYS A 115 -2.03 -7.02 7.90
N ALA A 116 -2.62 -6.24 7.01
CA ALA A 116 -2.87 -4.82 7.24
C ALA A 116 -3.79 -4.60 8.44
N ALA A 117 -4.85 -5.42 8.57
CA ALA A 117 -5.78 -5.35 9.70
C ALA A 117 -5.07 -5.63 11.03
N ASP A 118 -4.22 -6.64 11.09
CA ASP A 118 -3.47 -6.97 12.29
C ASP A 118 -2.54 -5.83 12.71
N ILE A 119 -1.83 -5.23 11.75
CA ILE A 119 -0.94 -4.09 12.01
C ILE A 119 -1.74 -2.89 12.54
N ILE A 120 -2.85 -2.57 11.91
CA ILE A 120 -3.70 -1.43 12.30
C ILE A 120 -4.35 -1.66 13.65
N GLN A 121 -4.86 -2.87 13.93
CA GLN A 121 -5.44 -3.19 15.23
C GLN A 121 -4.41 -3.13 16.36
N SER A 122 -3.20 -3.61 16.11
CA SER A 122 -2.11 -3.57 17.09
C SER A 122 -1.66 -2.15 17.42
N ASN A 123 -1.87 -1.20 16.50
CA ASN A 123 -1.47 0.20 16.62
C ASN A 123 -2.67 1.15 16.45
N ARG A 124 -3.85 0.73 16.84
CA ARG A 124 -5.11 1.44 16.56
C ARG A 124 -5.09 2.89 17.00
N GLU A 125 -4.62 3.15 18.20
CA GLU A 125 -4.56 4.53 18.74
C GLU A 125 -3.63 5.42 17.93
N THR A 126 -2.48 4.90 17.53
CA THR A 126 -1.52 5.65 16.70
C THR A 126 -2.07 5.91 15.30
N HIS A 127 -2.69 4.91 14.67
CA HIS A 127 -3.30 5.08 13.33
C HIS A 127 -4.46 6.07 13.38
N LYS A 128 -5.27 6.03 14.42
CA LYS A 128 -6.34 7.00 14.64
C LYS A 128 -5.78 8.41 14.75
N LEU A 129 -4.72 8.59 15.52
CA LEU A 129 -4.05 9.88 15.71
C LEU A 129 -3.50 10.43 14.39
N ILE A 130 -2.86 9.58 13.58
CA ILE A 130 -2.34 9.97 12.26
C ILE A 130 -3.48 10.35 11.32
N ALA A 131 -4.55 9.57 11.29
CA ALA A 131 -5.72 9.84 10.46
C ALA A 131 -6.36 11.18 10.82
N GLU A 132 -6.50 11.47 12.11
CA GLU A 132 -7.03 12.73 12.62
C GLU A 132 -6.11 13.92 12.28
N ALA A 133 -4.79 13.72 12.41
CA ALA A 133 -3.82 14.75 12.02
C ALA A 133 -3.87 15.02 10.51
N LEU A 134 -4.02 14.01 9.66
CA LEU A 134 -4.19 14.18 8.22
C LEU A 134 -5.42 15.00 7.88
N LEU A 135 -6.54 14.76 8.56
CA LEU A 135 -7.75 15.55 8.37
C LEU A 135 -7.55 17.03 8.75
N LYS A 136 -6.74 17.28 9.78
CA LYS A 136 -6.49 18.64 10.26
C LYS A 136 -5.49 19.41 9.42
N TYR A 137 -4.39 18.76 9.03
CA TYR A 137 -3.25 19.39 8.33
C TYR A 137 -3.23 19.12 6.84
N GLU A 138 -4.19 18.34 6.32
CA GLU A 138 -4.33 17.91 4.93
C GLU A 138 -3.21 16.97 4.45
N THR A 139 -1.98 17.19 4.85
CA THR A 139 -0.86 16.29 4.54
C THR A 139 0.07 16.14 5.74
N LEU A 140 0.76 15.00 5.80
CA LEU A 140 1.82 14.74 6.76
C LEU A 140 3.05 14.24 6.01
N ASP A 141 4.22 14.74 6.37
CA ASP A 141 5.48 14.17 5.88
C ASP A 141 5.95 12.99 6.75
N SER A 142 7.03 12.35 6.32
CA SER A 142 7.55 11.17 7.01
C SER A 142 8.07 11.48 8.41
N VAL A 143 8.58 12.68 8.64
CA VAL A 143 9.08 13.11 9.96
C VAL A 143 7.91 13.31 10.93
N GLN A 144 6.83 13.90 10.46
CA GLN A 144 5.62 14.10 11.25
C GLN A 144 4.96 12.78 11.61
N ILE A 145 4.84 11.86 10.66
CA ILE A 145 4.30 10.52 10.89
C ILE A 145 5.16 9.77 11.91
N LYS A 146 6.48 9.80 11.75
CA LYS A 146 7.40 9.15 12.68
C LYS A 146 7.27 9.73 14.09
N SER A 147 7.19 11.04 14.21
CA SER A 147 7.00 11.70 15.52
C SER A 147 5.69 11.29 16.17
N LEU A 148 4.59 11.21 15.43
CA LEU A 148 3.30 10.75 15.93
C LEU A 148 3.36 9.29 16.42
N TYR A 149 4.09 8.44 15.70
CA TYR A 149 4.30 7.05 16.10
C TYR A 149 5.12 6.92 17.38
N GLU A 150 6.19 7.68 17.50
CA GLU A 150 7.15 7.57 18.62
C GLU A 150 6.70 8.33 19.86
N THR A 151 6.10 9.49 19.70
CA THR A 151 5.82 10.40 20.82
C THR A 151 4.35 10.74 20.99
N GLY A 152 3.52 10.47 20.03
CA GLY A 152 2.13 10.92 19.99
C GLY A 152 1.96 12.42 19.76
N LYS A 153 3.02 13.12 19.37
CA LYS A 153 3.03 14.58 19.16
C LYS A 153 3.63 14.94 17.81
N MET A 154 3.20 16.07 17.28
CA MET A 154 3.83 16.67 16.11
C MET A 154 5.21 17.25 16.47
N PRO A 155 6.18 17.27 15.51
CA PRO A 155 7.47 17.89 15.75
C PRO A 155 7.33 19.40 16.03
N GLU A 156 8.24 19.94 16.84
CA GLU A 156 8.19 21.33 17.27
C GLU A 156 8.32 22.35 16.14
N HIS A 157 8.92 21.98 15.02
CA HIS A 157 9.17 22.84 13.87
C HIS A 157 8.57 22.30 12.59
N THR A 158 7.25 22.23 12.51
CA THR A 158 6.59 21.97 11.24
C THR A 158 6.47 23.26 10.43
N LYS A 159 7.38 23.46 9.49
CA LYS A 159 7.26 24.55 8.52
C LYS A 159 6.16 24.23 7.50
N HIS A 160 4.93 24.47 7.87
CA HIS A 160 3.84 24.58 6.92
C HIS A 160 3.03 25.82 7.26
N GLY A 161 3.23 26.87 6.45
CA GLY A 161 2.41 28.07 6.49
C GLY A 161 2.56 28.91 7.76
N GLU A 162 2.49 30.17 7.60
CA GLU A 162 2.74 31.21 8.60
C GLU A 162 1.69 31.31 9.74
N ASP A 163 1.14 30.21 10.18
CA ASP A 163 0.29 30.24 11.37
C ASP A 163 0.99 29.50 12.52
N ASP A 164 1.13 30.19 13.63
CA ASP A 164 1.62 29.70 14.90
C ASP A 164 0.74 28.52 15.38
N VAL A 165 0.99 27.35 14.85
CA VAL A 165 0.32 26.14 15.32
C VAL A 165 1.21 25.50 16.37
N HIS A 166 0.89 25.71 17.63
CA HIS A 166 1.49 24.95 18.71
C HIS A 166 1.26 23.46 18.47
N PRO A 167 2.29 22.63 18.68
CA PRO A 167 2.11 21.18 18.56
C PRO A 167 1.07 20.72 19.56
N LEU A 168 0.00 20.14 19.05
CA LEU A 168 -1.04 19.58 19.90
C LEU A 168 -0.60 18.23 20.45
N SER A 169 -0.81 18.02 21.73
CA SER A 169 -0.61 16.70 22.33
C SER A 169 -1.75 15.76 21.92
N TYR A 170 -1.49 14.47 22.07
CA TYR A 170 -2.51 13.43 21.86
C TYR A 170 -3.83 13.75 22.60
N ASP A 171 -3.72 14.16 23.84
CA ASP A 171 -4.88 14.46 24.67
C ASP A 171 -5.65 15.69 24.20
N GLU A 172 -4.95 16.68 23.68
CA GLU A 172 -5.59 17.88 23.12
C GLU A 172 -6.35 17.60 21.82
N ILE A 173 -5.79 16.74 20.98
CA ILE A 173 -6.47 16.29 19.75
C ILE A 173 -7.71 15.48 20.14
N LYS A 174 -7.57 14.58 21.08
CA LYS A 174 -8.65 13.71 21.54
C LYS A 174 -9.79 14.50 22.18
N ASN A 175 -9.46 15.48 23.00
CA ASN A 175 -10.48 16.30 23.67
C ASN A 175 -11.27 17.18 22.71
N LYS A 176 -10.61 17.76 21.69
CA LYS A 176 -11.29 18.58 20.68
C LYS A 176 -12.30 17.80 19.80
N MET A 177 -12.16 16.50 19.75
CA MET A 177 -13.08 15.66 18.97
C MET A 177 -14.28 15.16 19.77
N ASN A 178 -14.14 15.09 21.08
CA ASN A 178 -15.24 14.68 21.95
C ASN A 178 -16.22 15.82 22.24
N ASP A 179 -15.88 17.06 21.88
CA ASP A 179 -16.69 18.25 22.10
C ASP A 179 -17.56 18.63 20.89
N GLN A 180 -17.65 17.76 19.87
CA GLN A 180 -18.55 17.91 18.72
C GLN A 180 -19.58 16.77 18.67
#